data_531d925d5e682a46549565f54dbeb436
#
_entry.id   531d925d5e682a46549565f54dbeb436
#
_cell.length_a   1.000
_cell.length_b   1.000
_cell.length_c   1.000
_cell.angle_alpha   90.00
_cell.angle_beta   90.00
_cell.angle_gamma   90.00
#
_symmetry.space_group_name_H-M   'P 1'
#
loop_
_entity.id
_entity.type
_entity.pdbx_description
1 polymer ?
#
loop_
_entity_poly.entity_id
_entity_poly.type
_entity_poly.pdbx_seq_one_letter_code
_entity_poly.pdbx_strand_id
1 'polypeptide(L)'
;YIIRLVLYKVILEDDKQKMIRIAICDDEKRFCLELEKYILKYEFINDIEIEIKKFYTGEDLIEFIKKEEIDLLFLDIELVKMNGISVGEYIRDTLENYKTEIVYFSSKDSYDRQLFKTNPFDFLEKPIDIDKLNSIIKKFIKITGKKEEVYTYKKNKTICSIPYDEIMYL
;
A
#
# COMPACT_ATOMS: atom_id res chain seq x y z
N TYR A 1 -7.58 32.26 -21.92
CA TYR A 1 -8.89 31.72 -21.47
C TYR A 1 -8.94 30.19 -21.61
N ILE A 2 -8.52 29.62 -22.73
CA ILE A 2 -8.51 28.17 -22.98
C ILE A 2 -7.54 27.43 -22.05
N ILE A 3 -6.36 27.99 -21.81
CA ILE A 3 -5.35 27.40 -20.89
C ILE A 3 -5.89 27.34 -19.46
N ARG A 4 -6.64 28.36 -19.01
CA ARG A 4 -7.26 28.40 -17.68
C ARG A 4 -8.40 27.40 -17.52
N LEU A 5 -9.16 27.14 -18.60
CA LEU A 5 -10.23 26.12 -18.60
C LEU A 5 -9.66 24.70 -18.62
N VAL A 6 -8.57 24.46 -19.34
CA VAL A 6 -7.87 23.17 -19.39
C VAL A 6 -7.20 22.89 -18.05
N LEU A 7 -6.55 23.88 -17.43
CA LEU A 7 -6.00 23.76 -16.07
C LEU A 7 -7.10 23.48 -15.03
N TYR A 8 -8.26 24.15 -15.13
CA TYR A 8 -9.38 23.92 -14.21
C TYR A 8 -9.98 22.54 -14.38
N LYS A 9 -10.03 22.01 -15.61
CA LYS A 9 -10.52 20.66 -15.90
C LYS A 9 -9.52 19.57 -15.44
N VAL A 10 -8.24 19.81 -15.62
CA VAL A 10 -7.17 18.92 -15.12
C VAL A 10 -7.16 18.91 -13.59
N ILE A 11 -7.29 20.05 -12.92
CA ILE A 11 -7.36 20.13 -11.45
C ILE A 11 -8.62 19.38 -10.91
N LEU A 12 -9.75 19.41 -11.62
CA LEU A 12 -10.97 18.70 -11.21
C LEU A 12 -10.94 17.19 -11.53
N GLU A 13 -10.09 16.74 -12.46
CA GLU A 13 -9.89 15.32 -12.78
C GLU A 13 -8.81 14.67 -11.91
N ASP A 14 -7.84 15.46 -11.39
CA ASP A 14 -6.75 14.96 -10.51
C ASP A 14 -7.14 14.87 -9.02
N ASP A 15 -8.27 15.45 -8.61
CA ASP A 15 -8.79 15.35 -7.24
C ASP A 15 -9.53 14.01 -6.95
N LYS A 16 -9.46 13.03 -7.85
CA LYS A 16 -9.81 11.66 -7.50
C LYS A 16 -8.67 11.08 -6.66
N GLN A 17 -8.82 11.20 -5.35
CA GLN A 17 -8.01 10.50 -4.38
C GLN A 17 -7.88 9.04 -4.84
N LYS A 18 -6.65 8.61 -5.19
CA LYS A 18 -6.39 7.27 -5.71
C LYS A 18 -6.83 6.25 -4.68
N MET A 19 -7.73 5.35 -5.07
CA MET A 19 -8.16 4.22 -4.25
C MET A 19 -6.95 3.37 -3.85
N ILE A 20 -6.77 3.16 -2.55
CA ILE A 20 -5.67 2.38 -1.98
C ILE A 20 -6.11 0.91 -1.91
N ARG A 21 -5.37 0.01 -2.55
CA ARG A 21 -5.64 -1.43 -2.54
C ARG A 21 -4.85 -2.10 -1.43
N ILE A 22 -5.55 -2.50 -0.38
CA ILE A 22 -4.97 -3.17 0.79
C ILE A 22 -5.31 -4.66 0.73
N ALA A 23 -4.30 -5.51 0.93
CA ALA A 23 -4.50 -6.92 1.16
C ALA A 23 -4.18 -7.29 2.61
N ILE A 24 -4.94 -8.24 3.16
CA ILE A 24 -4.70 -8.86 4.47
C ILE A 24 -4.57 -10.35 4.24
N CYS A 25 -3.47 -10.96 4.68
CA CYS A 25 -3.24 -12.38 4.58
C CYS A 25 -2.93 -12.98 5.95
N ASP A 26 -3.87 -13.78 6.46
CA ASP A 26 -3.80 -14.47 7.75
C ASP A 26 -4.75 -15.68 7.71
N ASP A 27 -4.34 -16.83 8.18
CA ASP A 27 -5.19 -18.02 8.25
C ASP A 27 -6.28 -17.91 9.34
N GLU A 28 -6.11 -17.00 10.30
CA GLU A 28 -7.10 -16.68 11.30
C GLU A 28 -8.12 -15.65 10.79
N LYS A 29 -9.26 -16.13 10.27
CA LYS A 29 -10.33 -15.29 9.73
C LYS A 29 -10.80 -14.19 10.65
N ARG A 30 -10.82 -14.47 11.96
CA ARG A 30 -11.23 -13.49 12.98
C ARG A 30 -10.30 -12.29 13.01
N PHE A 31 -9.00 -12.53 12.92
CA PHE A 31 -8.00 -11.46 12.89
C PHE A 31 -8.13 -10.62 11.61
N CYS A 32 -8.32 -11.25 10.44
CA CYS A 32 -8.57 -10.53 9.20
C CYS A 32 -9.78 -9.58 9.30
N LEU A 33 -10.87 -10.04 9.91
CA LEU A 33 -12.08 -9.21 10.10
C LEU A 33 -11.87 -8.07 11.10
N GLU A 34 -11.09 -8.30 12.14
CA GLU A 34 -10.75 -7.28 13.12
C GLU A 34 -9.87 -6.19 12.50
N LEU A 35 -8.83 -6.56 11.77
CA LEU A 35 -7.95 -5.64 11.08
C LEU A 35 -8.70 -4.83 10.01
N GLU A 36 -9.53 -5.49 9.19
CA GLU A 36 -10.42 -4.83 8.23
C GLU A 36 -11.29 -3.76 8.89
N LYS A 37 -11.92 -4.08 10.03
CA LYS A 37 -12.76 -3.13 10.77
C LYS A 37 -12.00 -1.87 11.19
N TYR A 38 -10.74 -2.01 11.62
CA TYR A 38 -9.92 -0.86 12.01
C TYR A 38 -9.49 -0.04 10.79
N ILE A 39 -9.15 -0.69 9.67
CA ILE A 39 -8.81 -0.02 8.42
C ILE A 39 -10.01 0.76 7.87
N LEU A 40 -11.21 0.17 7.85
CA LEU A 40 -12.43 0.85 7.41
C LEU A 40 -12.80 2.03 8.33
N LYS A 41 -12.53 1.93 9.63
CA LYS A 41 -12.69 3.06 10.54
C LYS A 41 -11.71 4.19 10.21
N TYR A 42 -10.47 3.86 9.87
CA TYR A 42 -9.46 4.83 9.45
C TYR A 42 -9.86 5.51 8.13
N GLU A 43 -10.31 4.74 7.14
CA GLU A 43 -10.85 5.21 5.86
C GLU A 43 -11.94 6.26 6.08
N PHE A 44 -12.97 5.93 6.88
CA PHE A 44 -14.09 6.82 7.17
C PHE A 44 -13.67 8.12 7.85
N ILE A 45 -12.74 8.06 8.82
CA ILE A 45 -12.29 9.24 9.57
C ILE A 45 -11.47 10.19 8.70
N ASN A 46 -10.68 9.65 7.75
CA ASN A 46 -9.74 10.42 6.95
C ASN A 46 -10.25 10.73 5.54
N ASP A 47 -11.48 10.35 5.21
CA ASP A 47 -12.14 10.59 3.90
C ASP A 47 -11.27 10.14 2.71
N ILE A 48 -10.75 8.90 2.81
CA ILE A 48 -9.95 8.24 1.78
C ILE A 48 -10.70 7.04 1.24
N GLU A 49 -10.36 6.55 0.04
CA GLU A 49 -10.98 5.38 -0.56
C GLU A 49 -10.03 4.18 -0.47
N ILE A 50 -10.48 3.09 0.17
CA ILE A 50 -9.69 1.87 0.39
C ILE A 50 -10.46 0.64 -0.12
N GLU A 51 -9.84 -0.14 -1.00
CA GLU A 51 -10.31 -1.48 -1.33
C GLU A 51 -9.56 -2.52 -0.50
N ILE A 52 -10.28 -3.41 0.21
CA ILE A 52 -9.68 -4.45 1.04
C ILE A 52 -9.95 -5.83 0.46
N LYS A 53 -8.89 -6.63 0.28
CA LYS A 53 -8.95 -8.05 -0.07
C LYS A 53 -8.39 -8.89 1.07
N LYS A 54 -9.04 -10.01 1.38
CA LYS A 54 -8.61 -10.93 2.45
C LYS A 54 -8.24 -12.28 1.88
N PHE A 55 -7.09 -12.78 2.30
CA PHE A 55 -6.54 -14.08 1.93
C PHE A 55 -6.28 -14.89 3.20
N TYR A 56 -6.51 -16.19 3.14
CA TYR A 56 -6.35 -17.10 4.27
C TYR A 56 -5.22 -18.11 4.05
N THR A 57 -4.58 -18.00 2.89
CA THR A 57 -3.40 -18.81 2.52
C THR A 57 -2.43 -17.95 1.72
N GLY A 58 -1.12 -18.24 1.83
CA GLY A 58 -0.09 -17.57 1.04
C GLY A 58 -0.22 -17.87 -0.45
N GLU A 59 -0.70 -19.07 -0.80
CA GLU A 59 -0.91 -19.50 -2.18
C GLU A 59 -1.97 -18.65 -2.88
N ASP A 60 -3.14 -18.43 -2.23
CA ASP A 60 -4.21 -17.61 -2.80
C ASP A 60 -3.77 -16.16 -2.98
N LEU A 61 -3.02 -15.62 -2.01
CA LEU A 61 -2.42 -14.28 -2.11
C LEU A 61 -1.47 -14.18 -3.31
N ILE A 62 -0.56 -15.16 -3.48
CA ILE A 62 0.39 -15.19 -4.60
C ILE A 62 -0.34 -15.24 -5.94
N GLU A 63 -1.37 -16.09 -6.06
CA GLU A 63 -2.16 -16.18 -7.30
C GLU A 63 -2.91 -14.88 -7.62
N PHE A 64 -3.32 -14.14 -6.59
CA PHE A 64 -3.95 -12.83 -6.78
C PHE A 64 -2.95 -11.77 -7.22
N ILE A 65 -1.79 -11.65 -6.55
CA ILE A 65 -0.76 -10.65 -6.87
C ILE A 65 -0.18 -10.82 -8.29
N LYS A 66 -0.19 -12.02 -8.85
CA LYS A 66 0.20 -12.25 -10.26
C LYS A 66 -0.72 -11.57 -11.27
N LYS A 67 -1.95 -11.25 -10.90
CA LYS A 67 -3.01 -10.74 -11.79
C LYS A 67 -3.43 -9.33 -11.46
N GLU A 68 -3.39 -8.96 -10.19
CA GLU A 68 -3.92 -7.73 -9.65
C GLU A 68 -2.86 -7.02 -8.80
N GLU A 69 -2.90 -5.70 -8.80
CA GLU A 69 -1.98 -4.90 -8.00
C GLU A 69 -2.49 -4.74 -6.57
N ILE A 70 -1.56 -4.76 -5.62
CA ILE A 70 -1.77 -4.43 -4.21
C ILE A 70 -0.80 -3.30 -3.87
N ASP A 71 -1.28 -2.28 -3.18
CA ASP A 71 -0.46 -1.15 -2.77
C ASP A 71 0.16 -1.40 -1.38
N LEU A 72 -0.62 -1.93 -0.43
CA LEU A 72 -0.19 -2.25 0.93
C LEU A 72 -0.67 -3.66 1.32
N LEU A 73 0.25 -4.51 1.73
CA LEU A 73 -0.01 -5.87 2.16
C LEU A 73 0.28 -6.01 3.66
N PHE A 74 -0.74 -6.42 4.42
CA PHE A 74 -0.57 -6.94 5.78
C PHE A 74 -0.43 -8.45 5.71
N LEU A 75 0.70 -8.99 6.16
CA LEU A 75 1.07 -10.40 5.99
C LEU A 75 1.46 -11.05 7.31
N ASP A 76 0.71 -12.07 7.70
CA ASP A 76 1.08 -12.87 8.88
C ASP A 76 2.35 -13.68 8.60
N ILE A 77 3.24 -13.68 9.58
CA ILE A 77 4.46 -14.49 9.53
C ILE A 77 4.14 -15.98 9.75
N GLU A 78 3.15 -16.29 10.58
CA GLU A 78 2.85 -17.64 11.04
C GLU A 78 1.74 -18.36 10.26
N LEU A 79 1.70 -18.20 8.93
CA LEU A 79 0.74 -18.92 8.09
C LEU A 79 0.96 -20.44 8.13
N VAL A 80 -0.13 -21.22 8.18
CA VAL A 80 -0.10 -22.68 8.41
C VAL A 80 0.67 -23.47 7.36
N LYS A 81 0.51 -23.15 6.07
CA LYS A 81 1.10 -23.94 4.98
C LYS A 81 2.43 -23.39 4.47
N MET A 82 2.51 -22.09 4.35
CA MET A 82 3.68 -21.38 3.84
C MET A 82 3.97 -20.23 4.80
N ASN A 83 5.17 -20.18 5.36
CA ASN A 83 5.58 -19.08 6.23
C ASN A 83 5.48 -17.75 5.47
N GLY A 84 4.92 -16.72 6.11
CA GLY A 84 4.74 -15.40 5.50
C GLY A 84 6.03 -14.76 5.02
N ILE A 85 7.18 -15.07 5.64
CA ILE A 85 8.49 -14.62 5.16
C ILE A 85 8.76 -15.19 3.77
N SER A 86 8.51 -16.50 3.57
CA SER A 86 8.68 -17.15 2.26
C SER A 86 7.72 -16.57 1.20
N VAL A 87 6.52 -16.18 1.59
CA VAL A 87 5.58 -15.45 0.71
C VAL A 87 6.18 -14.11 0.29
N GLY A 88 6.71 -13.34 1.25
CA GLY A 88 7.37 -12.07 0.97
C GLY A 88 8.60 -12.20 0.09
N GLU A 89 9.47 -13.20 0.33
CA GLU A 89 10.61 -13.52 -0.53
C GLU A 89 10.14 -13.86 -1.95
N TYR A 90 9.09 -14.66 -2.10
CA TYR A 90 8.54 -14.96 -3.42
C TYR A 90 8.03 -13.71 -4.15
N ILE A 91 7.34 -12.80 -3.45
CA ILE A 91 6.88 -11.52 -4.00
C ILE A 91 8.07 -10.68 -4.48
N ARG A 92 9.16 -10.61 -3.70
CA ARG A 92 10.35 -9.81 -4.04
C ARG A 92 11.21 -10.46 -5.12
N ASP A 93 11.59 -11.72 -4.94
CA ASP A 93 12.64 -12.37 -5.71
C ASP A 93 12.08 -13.04 -6.99
N THR A 94 10.84 -13.60 -6.92
CA THR A 94 10.27 -14.33 -8.05
C THR A 94 9.37 -13.45 -8.91
N LEU A 95 8.51 -12.63 -8.26
CA LEU A 95 7.63 -11.70 -8.98
C LEU A 95 8.28 -10.34 -9.25
N GLU A 96 9.48 -10.09 -8.72
CA GLU A 96 10.19 -8.81 -8.81
C GLU A 96 9.31 -7.60 -8.43
N ASN A 97 8.34 -7.85 -7.52
CA ASN A 97 7.39 -6.83 -7.10
C ASN A 97 7.94 -6.05 -5.89
N TYR A 98 8.44 -4.86 -6.16
CA TYR A 98 8.92 -3.89 -5.16
C TYR A 98 7.95 -2.72 -4.96
N LYS A 99 6.80 -2.72 -5.67
CA LYS A 99 5.77 -1.67 -5.55
C LYS A 99 4.85 -1.92 -4.36
N THR A 100 4.50 -3.18 -4.10
CA THR A 100 3.68 -3.57 -2.95
C THR A 100 4.48 -3.37 -1.67
N GLU A 101 4.05 -2.47 -0.80
CA GLU A 101 4.64 -2.31 0.53
C GLU A 101 4.14 -3.43 1.46
N ILE A 102 5.04 -4.09 2.19
CA ILE A 102 4.71 -5.23 3.05
C ILE A 102 4.86 -4.84 4.51
N VAL A 103 3.77 -4.97 5.26
CA VAL A 103 3.73 -4.88 6.72
C VAL A 103 3.55 -6.29 7.26
N TYR A 104 4.54 -6.78 7.97
CA TYR A 104 4.40 -8.07 8.64
C TYR A 104 3.72 -7.91 9.98
N PHE A 105 2.99 -8.94 10.40
CA PHE A 105 2.48 -9.03 11.75
C PHE A 105 2.67 -10.44 12.33
N SER A 106 2.81 -10.51 13.66
CA SER A 106 3.06 -11.76 14.36
C SER A 106 2.67 -11.64 15.83
N SER A 107 2.39 -12.79 16.43
CA SER A 107 2.19 -12.93 17.89
C SER A 107 3.50 -13.05 18.69
N LYS A 108 4.64 -13.16 18.02
CA LYS A 108 5.95 -13.37 18.66
C LYS A 108 6.85 -12.15 18.54
N ASP A 109 7.55 -11.82 19.62
CA ASP A 109 8.54 -10.74 19.71
C ASP A 109 9.83 -10.99 18.88
N SER A 110 10.02 -12.19 18.34
CA SER A 110 11.24 -12.57 17.63
C SER A 110 11.13 -12.30 16.13
N TYR A 111 11.64 -11.17 15.71
CA TYR A 111 11.80 -10.89 14.29
C TYR A 111 12.99 -11.70 13.73
N ASP A 112 12.71 -12.59 12.78
CA ASP A 112 13.75 -13.30 12.06
C ASP A 112 14.56 -12.32 11.17
N ARG A 113 15.89 -12.49 11.16
CA ARG A 113 16.77 -11.70 10.27
C ARG A 113 16.41 -11.84 8.79
N GLN A 114 15.73 -12.92 8.41
CA GLN A 114 15.26 -13.15 7.05
C GLN A 114 14.22 -12.10 6.62
N LEU A 115 13.44 -11.53 7.55
CA LEU A 115 12.47 -10.47 7.24
C LEU A 115 13.10 -9.26 6.56
N PHE A 116 14.35 -8.90 6.93
CA PHE A 116 15.03 -7.75 6.34
C PHE A 116 15.31 -7.92 4.84
N LYS A 117 15.41 -9.16 4.33
CA LYS A 117 15.61 -9.43 2.90
C LYS A 117 14.41 -9.02 2.06
N THR A 118 13.20 -9.08 2.64
CA THR A 118 11.97 -8.73 1.94
C THR A 118 11.71 -7.21 1.89
N ASN A 119 12.59 -6.40 2.49
CA ASN A 119 12.45 -4.95 2.62
C ASN A 119 11.06 -4.57 3.16
N PRO A 120 10.74 -4.93 4.42
CA PRO A 120 9.44 -4.65 5.01
C PRO A 120 9.23 -3.16 5.21
N PHE A 121 7.99 -2.72 4.96
CA PHE A 121 7.59 -1.33 5.21
C PHE A 121 7.49 -1.01 6.69
N ASP A 122 6.91 -1.96 7.46
CA ASP A 122 6.78 -1.86 8.92
C ASP A 122 6.40 -3.22 9.53
N PHE A 123 6.24 -3.26 10.87
CA PHE A 123 5.81 -4.41 11.63
C PHE A 123 4.67 -4.04 12.57
N LEU A 124 3.72 -4.96 12.74
CA LEU A 124 2.58 -4.83 13.65
C LEU A 124 2.52 -6.08 14.53
N GLU A 125 2.38 -5.91 15.84
CA GLU A 125 2.25 -7.01 16.79
C GLU A 125 0.78 -7.39 17.00
N LYS A 126 0.51 -8.67 17.28
CA LYS A 126 -0.78 -9.14 17.77
C LYS A 126 -0.76 -9.11 19.33
N PRO A 127 -1.78 -8.52 20.00
CA PRO A 127 -3.01 -7.94 19.47
C PRO A 127 -2.78 -6.58 18.80
N ILE A 128 -3.68 -6.17 17.89
CA ILE A 128 -3.55 -4.97 17.10
C ILE A 128 -3.50 -3.72 17.98
N ASP A 129 -2.40 -2.99 17.93
CA ASP A 129 -2.31 -1.62 18.41
C ASP A 129 -2.88 -0.68 17.33
N ILE A 130 -4.03 -0.06 17.64
CA ILE A 130 -4.75 0.80 16.70
C ILE A 130 -3.95 2.05 16.35
N ASP A 131 -3.21 2.63 17.30
CA ASP A 131 -2.42 3.83 17.06
C ASP A 131 -1.21 3.52 16.16
N LYS A 132 -0.59 2.36 16.36
CA LYS A 132 0.48 1.86 15.48
C LYS A 132 -0.07 1.59 14.07
N LEU A 133 -1.22 0.92 13.93
CA LEU A 133 -1.86 0.68 12.64
C LEU A 133 -2.16 2.00 11.90
N ASN A 134 -2.76 2.96 12.57
CA ASN A 134 -3.06 4.27 12.02
C ASN A 134 -1.79 5.01 11.57
N SER A 135 -0.71 4.90 12.35
CA SER A 135 0.60 5.47 12.00
C SER A 135 1.19 4.84 10.74
N ILE A 136 1.07 3.52 10.58
CA ILE A 136 1.53 2.78 9.40
C ILE A 136 0.77 3.24 8.15
N ILE A 137 -0.57 3.29 8.20
CA ILE A 137 -1.39 3.72 7.06
C ILE A 137 -1.09 5.18 6.70
N LYS A 138 -0.99 6.06 7.69
CA LYS A 138 -0.63 7.47 7.49
C LYS A 138 0.75 7.64 6.84
N LYS A 139 1.75 6.87 7.30
CA LYS A 139 3.11 6.85 6.74
C LYS A 139 3.07 6.39 5.28
N PHE A 140 2.31 5.32 4.99
CA PHE A 140 2.13 4.78 3.65
C PHE A 140 1.55 5.83 2.70
N ILE A 141 0.42 6.47 3.05
CA ILE A 141 -0.22 7.52 2.25
C ILE A 141 0.73 8.68 1.99
N LYS A 142 1.45 9.14 3.02
CA LYS A 142 2.42 10.24 2.90
C LYS A 142 3.55 9.94 1.92
N ILE A 143 4.04 8.69 1.89
CA ILE A 143 5.16 8.29 1.02
C ILE A 143 4.67 8.08 -0.41
N THR A 144 3.52 7.42 -0.60
CA THR A 144 2.97 7.12 -1.94
C THR A 144 2.35 8.34 -2.59
N GLY A 145 1.64 9.19 -1.84
CA GLY A 145 1.09 10.47 -2.32
C GLY A 145 2.18 11.42 -2.83
N LYS A 146 3.37 11.45 -2.20
CA LYS A 146 4.49 12.27 -2.69
C LYS A 146 5.14 11.76 -3.97
N LYS A 147 5.00 10.48 -4.32
CA LYS A 147 5.59 9.92 -5.55
C LYS A 147 4.82 10.26 -6.82
N GLU A 148 3.58 10.73 -6.73
CA GLU A 148 2.73 11.03 -7.89
C GLU A 148 2.56 12.53 -8.21
N GLU A 149 3.16 13.44 -7.43
CA GLU A 149 3.12 14.88 -7.70
C GLU A 149 4.16 15.32 -8.74
N VAL A 150 4.12 14.71 -9.92
CA VAL A 150 4.95 15.10 -11.05
C VAL A 150 4.07 15.53 -12.21
N TYR A 151 4.00 16.83 -12.46
CA TYR A 151 3.34 17.34 -13.66
C TYR A 151 4.16 17.06 -14.91
N THR A 152 3.58 16.32 -15.85
CA THR A 152 4.25 15.98 -17.13
C THR A 152 3.69 16.85 -18.24
N TYR A 153 4.52 17.63 -18.88
CA TYR A 153 4.11 18.45 -20.03
C TYR A 153 5.00 18.22 -21.24
N LYS A 154 4.44 18.45 -22.43
CA LYS A 154 5.15 18.25 -23.69
C LYS A 154 5.61 19.60 -24.24
N LYS A 155 6.93 19.79 -24.36
CA LYS A 155 7.53 20.95 -24.98
C LYS A 155 8.39 20.50 -26.16
N ASN A 156 8.06 20.95 -27.38
CA ASN A 156 8.82 20.68 -28.61
C ASN A 156 9.17 19.19 -28.83
N LYS A 157 8.19 18.27 -28.69
CA LYS A 157 8.33 16.80 -28.77
C LYS A 157 9.10 16.14 -27.61
N THR A 158 9.53 16.87 -26.61
CA THR A 158 10.15 16.31 -25.41
C THR A 158 9.10 16.27 -24.27
N ILE A 159 9.06 15.17 -23.54
CA ILE A 159 8.24 15.05 -22.32
C ILE A 159 9.09 15.60 -21.17
N CYS A 160 8.58 16.64 -20.51
CA CYS A 160 9.20 17.24 -19.34
C CYS A 160 8.34 16.94 -18.11
N SER A 161 8.96 16.62 -16.99
CA SER A 161 8.30 16.37 -15.71
C SER A 161 8.75 17.44 -14.71
N ILE A 162 7.81 18.09 -14.04
CA ILE A 162 8.09 19.07 -12.98
C ILE A 162 7.38 18.60 -11.71
N PRO A 163 8.06 18.52 -10.55
CA PRO A 163 7.42 18.31 -9.27
C PRO A 163 6.36 19.38 -8.99
N TYR A 164 5.22 18.98 -8.40
CA TYR A 164 4.08 19.89 -8.18
C TYR A 164 4.42 21.06 -7.26
N ASP A 165 5.34 20.86 -6.31
CA ASP A 165 5.84 21.88 -5.39
C ASP A 165 6.68 22.96 -6.12
N GLU A 166 7.25 22.69 -7.28
CA GLU A 166 7.96 23.66 -8.10
C GLU A 166 7.05 24.50 -9.00
N ILE A 167 5.78 24.06 -9.22
CA ILE A 167 4.83 24.77 -10.10
C ILE A 167 4.24 26.03 -9.44
N MET A 168 4.23 26.10 -8.11
CA MET A 168 3.64 27.23 -7.35
C MET A 168 4.46 28.51 -7.42
N TYR A 169 5.66 28.51 -8.02
CA TYR A 169 6.57 29.66 -8.08
C TYR A 169 6.84 30.16 -9.51
N LEU A 170 6.06 29.69 -10.47
CA LEU A 170 6.06 30.20 -11.87
C LEU A 170 4.79 30.99 -12.16
#